data_eed272465c88336530d783298c689413
#
_entry.id   eed272465c88336530d783298c689413
#
_cell.length_a   1.000
_cell.length_b   1.000
_cell.length_c   1.000
_cell.angle_alpha   90.00
_cell.angle_beta   90.00
_cell.angle_gamma   90.00
#
_symmetry.space_group_name_H-M   'P 1'
#
loop_
_entity.id
_entity.type
_entity.pdbx_description
1 polymer ?
#
loop_
_entity_poly.entity_id
_entity_poly.type
_entity_poly.pdbx_seq_one_letter_code
_entity_poly.pdbx_strand_id
1 'polypeptide(L)'
;MGVLGKLRFKDQAFKLREDAILDATARLLAAKGFDLITMDDVADEVGLSKPSLYKHFKSKEDLVTEAMIRLLDGALAYLGGLPANLGPTDRLRSLLEWVLRVRLSGGLPFLPSTSAHVRAMLTHSLRYVTRALKLHRLLDAVVTDAKRRGELGKTLPNDVILYSYYARTCDPAVEYLRVYGKYDDDAIVAHMLAVCFSGIATAATGKVAQRVQPG
;
A
#
# COMPACT_ATOMS: atom_id res chain seq x y z
N MET A 1 11.05 -1.90 -41.83
CA MET A 1 10.68 -2.10 -40.39
C MET A 1 10.50 -3.59 -40.16
N GLY A 2 11.46 -4.21 -39.45
CA GLY A 2 11.52 -5.67 -39.35
C GLY A 2 10.50 -6.26 -38.38
N VAL A 3 10.28 -7.57 -38.49
CA VAL A 3 9.37 -8.39 -37.66
C VAL A 3 9.61 -8.16 -36.15
N LEU A 4 10.86 -7.99 -35.71
CA LEU A 4 11.26 -7.68 -34.34
C LEU A 4 10.72 -6.32 -33.82
N GLY A 5 10.60 -5.31 -34.68
CA GLY A 5 10.02 -4.02 -34.30
C GLY A 5 8.50 -4.10 -34.07
N LYS A 6 7.79 -4.91 -34.87
CA LYS A 6 6.34 -5.14 -34.71
C LYS A 6 6.03 -5.96 -33.45
N LEU A 7 6.87 -6.95 -33.09
CA LEU A 7 6.70 -7.72 -31.86
C LEU A 7 6.90 -6.81 -30.62
N ARG A 8 7.98 -6.02 -30.56
CA ARG A 8 8.21 -5.06 -29.47
C ARG A 8 7.09 -4.05 -29.31
N PHE A 9 6.52 -3.56 -30.41
CA PHE A 9 5.39 -2.62 -30.35
C PHE A 9 4.11 -3.26 -29.81
N LYS A 10 3.82 -4.51 -30.23
CA LYS A 10 2.65 -5.26 -29.71
C LYS A 10 2.79 -5.56 -28.22
N ASP A 11 3.96 -5.99 -27.77
CA ASP A 11 4.22 -6.28 -26.37
C ASP A 11 4.12 -5.00 -25.52
N GLN A 12 4.63 -3.88 -26.01
CA GLN A 12 4.55 -2.59 -25.34
C GLN A 12 3.10 -2.09 -25.26
N ALA A 13 2.32 -2.21 -26.35
CA ALA A 13 0.92 -1.85 -26.35
C ALA A 13 0.09 -2.75 -25.42
N PHE A 14 0.42 -4.05 -25.35
CA PHE A 14 -0.21 -4.98 -24.42
C PHE A 14 0.05 -4.57 -22.95
N LYS A 15 1.30 -4.29 -22.63
CA LYS A 15 1.69 -3.85 -21.27
C LYS A 15 1.05 -2.52 -20.87
N LEU A 16 1.00 -1.54 -21.76
CA LEU A 16 0.31 -0.27 -21.49
C LEU A 16 -1.18 -0.46 -21.19
N ARG A 17 -1.85 -1.41 -21.85
CA ARG A 17 -3.23 -1.76 -21.54
C ARG A 17 -3.37 -2.44 -20.19
N GLU A 18 -2.47 -3.36 -19.84
CA GLU A 18 -2.45 -3.98 -18.51
C GLU A 18 -2.29 -2.92 -17.42
N ASP A 19 -1.38 -1.98 -17.59
CA ASP A 19 -1.18 -0.88 -16.65
C ASP A 19 -2.46 -0.03 -16.50
N ALA A 20 -3.12 0.33 -17.61
CA ALA A 20 -4.38 1.06 -17.57
C ALA A 20 -5.52 0.29 -16.88
N ILE A 21 -5.62 -1.02 -17.14
CA ILE A 21 -6.59 -1.91 -16.47
C ILE A 21 -6.32 -1.96 -14.97
N LEU A 22 -5.06 -2.11 -14.55
CA LEU A 22 -4.69 -2.16 -13.13
C LEU A 22 -4.92 -0.82 -12.43
N ASP A 23 -4.72 0.32 -13.11
CA ASP A 23 -5.04 1.64 -12.58
C ASP A 23 -6.55 1.82 -12.35
N ALA A 24 -7.37 1.45 -13.33
CA ALA A 24 -8.82 1.47 -13.20
C ALA A 24 -9.29 0.54 -12.06
N THR A 25 -8.72 -0.67 -12.00
CA THR A 25 -9.02 -1.63 -10.93
C THR A 25 -8.71 -1.05 -9.56
N ALA A 26 -7.56 -0.40 -9.39
CA ALA A 26 -7.18 0.23 -8.13
C ALA A 26 -8.19 1.30 -7.71
N ARG A 27 -8.59 2.19 -8.63
CA ARG A 27 -9.61 3.23 -8.37
C ARG A 27 -10.96 2.63 -7.99
N LEU A 28 -11.44 1.65 -8.76
CA LEU A 28 -12.72 1.00 -8.49
C LEU A 28 -12.74 0.22 -7.18
N LEU A 29 -11.63 -0.47 -6.84
CA LEU A 29 -11.47 -1.14 -5.54
C LEU A 29 -11.46 -0.15 -4.38
N ALA A 30 -10.80 0.99 -4.52
CA ALA A 30 -10.80 2.04 -3.51
C ALA A 30 -12.21 2.63 -3.31
N ALA A 31 -12.98 2.79 -4.39
CA ALA A 31 -14.31 3.38 -4.36
C ALA A 31 -15.42 2.41 -3.91
N LYS A 32 -15.41 1.16 -4.40
CA LYS A 32 -16.51 0.19 -4.23
C LYS A 32 -16.15 -0.98 -3.31
N GLY A 33 -14.86 -1.26 -3.10
CA GLY A 33 -14.39 -2.46 -2.42
C GLY A 33 -14.44 -3.72 -3.29
N PHE A 34 -13.83 -4.81 -2.78
CA PHE A 34 -13.71 -6.07 -3.52
C PHE A 34 -15.06 -6.71 -3.86
N ASP A 35 -16.01 -6.68 -2.94
CA ASP A 35 -17.26 -7.43 -3.12
C ASP A 35 -18.14 -6.83 -4.21
N LEU A 36 -18.12 -5.51 -4.38
CA LEU A 36 -18.98 -4.79 -5.31
C LEU A 36 -18.35 -4.53 -6.69
N ILE A 37 -17.04 -4.66 -6.84
CA ILE A 37 -16.39 -4.50 -8.16
C ILE A 37 -16.67 -5.72 -9.04
N THR A 38 -16.93 -5.48 -10.32
CA THR A 38 -17.12 -6.52 -11.34
C THR A 38 -16.12 -6.36 -12.48
N MET A 39 -15.94 -7.40 -13.29
CA MET A 39 -15.13 -7.33 -14.52
C MET A 39 -15.75 -6.36 -15.54
N ASP A 40 -17.06 -6.21 -15.52
CA ASP A 40 -17.77 -5.28 -16.40
C ASP A 40 -17.48 -3.83 -16.01
N ASP A 41 -17.52 -3.48 -14.71
CA ASP A 41 -17.12 -2.15 -14.23
C ASP A 41 -15.71 -1.76 -14.72
N VAL A 42 -14.76 -2.72 -14.66
CA VAL A 42 -13.38 -2.46 -15.11
C VAL A 42 -13.30 -2.31 -16.62
N ALA A 43 -14.01 -3.16 -17.38
CA ALA A 43 -14.04 -3.07 -18.84
C ALA A 43 -14.60 -1.73 -19.31
N ASP A 44 -15.69 -1.29 -18.71
CA ASP A 44 -16.35 -0.02 -19.01
C ASP A 44 -15.44 1.18 -18.66
N GLU A 45 -14.79 1.16 -17.49
CA GLU A 45 -13.87 2.21 -17.03
C GLU A 45 -12.68 2.43 -18.00
N VAL A 46 -12.17 1.35 -18.60
CA VAL A 46 -11.03 1.42 -19.53
C VAL A 46 -11.44 1.46 -21.01
N GLY A 47 -12.72 1.43 -21.29
CA GLY A 47 -13.24 1.42 -22.68
C GLY A 47 -12.89 0.15 -23.45
N LEU A 48 -12.83 -1.01 -22.79
CA LEU A 48 -12.55 -2.30 -23.40
C LEU A 48 -13.81 -3.18 -23.44
N SER A 49 -13.90 -4.04 -24.45
CA SER A 49 -14.89 -5.11 -24.39
C SER A 49 -14.52 -6.15 -23.35
N LYS A 50 -15.51 -6.76 -22.69
CA LYS A 50 -15.32 -7.84 -21.70
C LYS A 50 -14.41 -8.98 -22.23
N PRO A 51 -14.60 -9.51 -23.48
CA PRO A 51 -13.68 -10.49 -24.02
C PRO A 51 -12.24 -10.00 -24.16
N SER A 52 -12.04 -8.69 -24.38
CA SER A 52 -10.68 -8.11 -24.44
C SER A 52 -10.04 -8.05 -23.05
N LEU A 53 -10.79 -7.72 -22.01
CA LEU A 53 -10.31 -7.72 -20.63
C LEU A 53 -9.89 -9.14 -20.19
N TYR A 54 -10.69 -10.16 -20.53
CA TYR A 54 -10.37 -11.56 -20.20
C TYR A 54 -9.12 -12.13 -20.92
N LYS A 55 -8.62 -11.47 -21.95
CA LYS A 55 -7.31 -11.80 -22.56
C LYS A 55 -6.13 -11.40 -21.67
N HIS A 56 -6.32 -10.41 -20.80
CA HIS A 56 -5.33 -9.90 -19.86
C HIS A 56 -5.43 -10.56 -18.50
N PHE A 57 -6.65 -10.68 -17.95
CA PHE A 57 -6.91 -11.20 -16.60
C PHE A 57 -8.04 -12.22 -16.63
N LYS A 58 -7.80 -13.40 -16.07
CA LYS A 58 -8.73 -14.55 -16.18
C LYS A 58 -9.95 -14.43 -15.27
N SER A 59 -9.84 -13.68 -14.18
CA SER A 59 -10.91 -13.48 -13.20
C SER A 59 -10.73 -12.17 -12.43
N LYS A 60 -11.74 -11.80 -11.67
CA LYS A 60 -11.66 -10.65 -10.74
C LYS A 60 -10.57 -10.86 -9.69
N GLU A 61 -10.45 -12.07 -9.18
CA GLU A 61 -9.44 -12.45 -8.18
C GLU A 61 -8.02 -12.30 -8.74
N ASP A 62 -7.79 -12.75 -9.98
CA ASP A 62 -6.52 -12.61 -10.69
C ASP A 62 -6.18 -11.14 -10.88
N LEU A 63 -7.12 -10.35 -11.37
CA LEU A 63 -6.99 -8.91 -11.59
C LEU A 63 -6.65 -8.15 -10.29
N VAL A 64 -7.38 -8.41 -9.21
CA VAL A 64 -7.15 -7.77 -7.91
C VAL A 64 -5.81 -8.20 -7.32
N THR A 65 -5.45 -9.47 -7.45
CA THR A 65 -4.14 -9.97 -7.01
C THR A 65 -3.00 -9.27 -7.74
N GLU A 66 -3.11 -9.07 -9.06
CA GLU A 66 -2.08 -8.34 -9.83
C GLU A 66 -2.03 -6.85 -9.45
N ALA A 67 -3.16 -6.21 -9.17
CA ALA A 67 -3.18 -4.84 -8.67
C ALA A 67 -2.45 -4.71 -7.33
N MET A 68 -2.65 -5.67 -6.42
CA MET A 68 -1.95 -5.72 -5.13
C MET A 68 -0.45 -6.03 -5.28
N ILE A 69 -0.08 -6.91 -6.21
CA ILE A 69 1.33 -7.20 -6.53
C ILE A 69 2.01 -5.93 -7.04
N ARG A 70 1.36 -5.18 -7.95
CA ARG A 70 1.90 -3.92 -8.49
C ARG A 70 2.12 -2.88 -7.39
N LEU A 71 1.22 -2.78 -6.43
CA LEU A 71 1.38 -1.90 -5.27
C LEU A 71 2.61 -2.27 -4.43
N LEU A 72 2.81 -3.58 -4.15
CA LEU A 72 3.99 -4.06 -3.42
C LEU A 72 5.29 -3.82 -4.21
N ASP A 73 5.27 -4.06 -5.52
CA ASP A 73 6.43 -3.78 -6.39
C ASP A 73 6.76 -2.28 -6.41
N GLY A 74 5.74 -1.41 -6.43
CA GLY A 74 5.92 0.04 -6.29
C GLY A 74 6.58 0.44 -4.97
N ALA A 75 6.13 -0.13 -3.85
CA ALA A 75 6.74 0.12 -2.54
C ALA A 75 8.19 -0.37 -2.45
N LEU A 76 8.47 -1.56 -2.99
CA LEU A 76 9.83 -2.10 -3.04
C LEU A 76 10.75 -1.23 -3.90
N ALA A 77 10.25 -0.75 -5.06
CA ALA A 77 10.99 0.14 -5.95
C ALA A 77 11.23 1.50 -5.29
N TYR A 78 10.20 2.07 -4.64
CA TYR A 78 10.31 3.33 -3.91
C TYR A 78 11.39 3.25 -2.80
N LEU A 79 11.33 2.22 -1.96
CA LEU A 79 12.34 1.99 -0.91
C LEU A 79 13.75 1.81 -1.48
N GLY A 80 13.88 1.10 -2.61
CA GLY A 80 15.16 0.90 -3.29
C GLY A 80 15.72 2.17 -3.91
N GLY A 81 14.87 3.15 -4.25
CA GLY A 81 15.26 4.44 -4.80
C GLY A 81 15.61 5.51 -3.76
N LEU A 82 15.34 5.25 -2.48
CA LEU A 82 15.66 6.21 -1.41
C LEU A 82 17.18 6.36 -1.25
N PRO A 83 17.68 7.58 -0.92
CA PRO A 83 19.09 7.83 -0.70
C PRO A 83 19.69 6.85 0.32
N ALA A 84 20.89 6.34 0.04
CA ALA A 84 21.56 5.35 0.90
C ALA A 84 21.85 5.90 2.31
N ASN A 85 22.10 7.21 2.43
CA ASN A 85 22.38 7.91 3.67
C ASN A 85 21.14 8.34 4.45
N LEU A 86 19.93 8.08 3.93
CA LEU A 86 18.70 8.41 4.64
C LEU A 86 18.57 7.57 5.92
N GLY A 87 18.25 8.23 7.04
CA GLY A 87 18.04 7.58 8.32
C GLY A 87 16.92 6.54 8.32
N PRO A 88 16.96 5.53 9.21
CA PRO A 88 15.96 4.47 9.19
C PRO A 88 14.53 4.99 9.49
N THR A 89 14.36 5.90 10.43
CA THR A 89 13.04 6.49 10.71
C THR A 89 12.55 7.35 9.55
N ASP A 90 13.45 8.07 8.86
CA ASP A 90 13.08 8.84 7.67
C ASP A 90 12.70 7.94 6.50
N ARG A 91 13.28 6.74 6.37
CA ARG A 91 12.86 5.73 5.38
C ARG A 91 11.43 5.25 5.64
N LEU A 92 11.07 4.98 6.91
CA LEU A 92 9.70 4.64 7.28
C LEU A 92 8.75 5.79 7.00
N ARG A 93 9.13 7.02 7.38
CA ARG A 93 8.35 8.23 7.14
C ARG A 93 8.09 8.44 5.63
N SER A 94 9.14 8.37 4.82
CA SER A 94 9.04 8.56 3.36
C SER A 94 8.15 7.50 2.71
N LEU A 95 8.27 6.22 3.12
CA LEU A 95 7.40 5.18 2.59
C LEU A 95 5.94 5.40 3.00
N LEU A 96 5.65 5.76 4.25
CA LEU A 96 4.29 6.05 4.69
C LEU A 96 3.71 7.24 3.94
N GLU A 97 4.49 8.30 3.75
CA GLU A 97 4.10 9.45 2.93
C GLU A 97 3.72 9.02 1.51
N TRP A 98 4.59 8.24 0.86
CA TRP A 98 4.32 7.73 -0.49
C TRP A 98 3.03 6.90 -0.54
N VAL A 99 2.82 5.98 0.41
CA VAL A 99 1.59 5.16 0.48
C VAL A 99 0.34 6.02 0.66
N LEU A 100 0.40 7.00 1.57
CA LEU A 100 -0.74 7.91 1.81
C LEU A 100 -1.08 8.73 0.55
N ARG A 101 -0.06 9.22 -0.18
CA ARG A 101 -0.26 9.94 -1.45
C ARG A 101 -0.86 9.02 -2.53
N VAL A 102 -0.39 7.78 -2.65
CA VAL A 102 -0.99 6.79 -3.55
C VAL A 102 -2.46 6.58 -3.21
N ARG A 103 -2.80 6.44 -1.93
CA ARG A 103 -4.19 6.27 -1.49
C ARG A 103 -5.06 7.50 -1.79
N LEU A 104 -4.58 8.70 -1.50
CA LEU A 104 -5.30 9.96 -1.74
C LEU A 104 -5.52 10.21 -3.24
N SER A 105 -4.65 9.71 -4.10
CA SER A 105 -4.84 9.73 -5.56
C SER A 105 -5.77 8.63 -6.10
N GLY A 106 -6.47 7.90 -5.22
CA GLY A 106 -7.40 6.82 -5.59
C GLY A 106 -6.73 5.46 -5.74
N GLY A 107 -5.52 5.29 -5.21
CA GLY A 107 -4.85 4.00 -5.16
C GLY A 107 -5.31 3.11 -4.01
N LEU A 108 -4.89 1.84 -4.05
CA LEU A 108 -5.28 0.82 -3.07
C LEU A 108 -4.65 1.06 -1.69
N PRO A 109 -5.38 0.73 -0.61
CA PRO A 109 -4.78 0.59 0.70
C PRO A 109 -3.81 -0.60 0.72
N PHE A 110 -2.71 -0.45 1.45
CA PHE A 110 -1.58 -1.40 1.44
C PHE A 110 -1.89 -2.75 2.09
N LEU A 111 -2.76 -2.78 3.10
CA LEU A 111 -3.28 -4.01 3.67
C LEU A 111 -4.64 -4.32 3.03
N PRO A 112 -4.81 -5.53 2.49
CA PRO A 112 -6.13 -5.96 2.09
C PRO A 112 -7.00 -5.91 3.34
N SER A 113 -8.15 -5.31 3.17
CA SER A 113 -9.15 -5.07 4.20
C SER A 113 -9.40 -6.29 5.09
N THR A 114 -10.20 -6.08 6.10
CA THR A 114 -10.72 -7.06 7.05
C THR A 114 -11.42 -8.29 6.41
N SER A 115 -11.65 -8.31 5.08
CA SER A 115 -12.26 -9.45 4.38
C SER A 115 -11.38 -10.70 4.44
N ALA A 116 -11.89 -11.76 5.08
CA ALA A 116 -11.23 -13.05 5.14
C ALA A 116 -11.04 -13.67 3.74
N HIS A 117 -11.99 -13.43 2.83
CA HIS A 117 -11.94 -13.90 1.45
C HIS A 117 -10.75 -13.27 0.70
N VAL A 118 -10.60 -11.94 0.75
CA VAL A 118 -9.48 -11.24 0.10
C VAL A 118 -8.13 -11.69 0.68
N ARG A 119 -8.03 -11.86 2.00
CA ARG A 119 -6.80 -12.38 2.62
C ARG A 119 -6.46 -13.80 2.12
N ALA A 120 -7.45 -14.70 2.09
CA ALA A 120 -7.25 -16.07 1.60
C ALA A 120 -6.80 -16.06 0.13
N MET A 121 -7.47 -15.29 -0.72
CA MET A 121 -7.12 -15.13 -2.14
C MET A 121 -5.66 -14.69 -2.31
N LEU A 122 -5.24 -13.65 -1.63
CA LEU A 122 -3.88 -13.11 -1.73
C LEU A 122 -2.83 -14.08 -1.18
N THR A 123 -3.11 -14.77 -0.07
CA THR A 123 -2.18 -15.74 0.53
C THR A 123 -2.01 -17.00 -0.31
N HIS A 124 -2.94 -17.32 -1.21
CA HIS A 124 -2.77 -18.41 -2.19
C HIS A 124 -1.85 -18.01 -3.37
N SER A 125 -1.61 -16.72 -3.59
CA SER A 125 -0.69 -16.26 -4.64
C SER A 125 0.75 -16.24 -4.15
N LEU A 126 1.57 -17.19 -4.60
CA LEU A 126 3.00 -17.23 -4.28
C LEU A 126 3.72 -15.94 -4.70
N ARG A 127 3.31 -15.34 -5.82
CA ARG A 127 3.88 -14.06 -6.31
C ARG A 127 3.61 -12.92 -5.34
N TYR A 128 2.40 -12.83 -4.80
CA TYR A 128 2.03 -11.84 -3.79
C TYR A 128 2.79 -12.09 -2.48
N VAL A 129 2.73 -13.32 -1.94
CA VAL A 129 3.35 -13.69 -0.66
C VAL A 129 4.86 -13.41 -0.67
N THR A 130 5.55 -13.77 -1.76
CA THR A 130 7.00 -13.54 -1.88
C THR A 130 7.34 -12.05 -1.78
N ARG A 131 6.55 -11.16 -2.40
CA ARG A 131 6.75 -9.71 -2.34
C ARG A 131 6.41 -9.13 -0.97
N ALA A 132 5.31 -9.57 -0.40
CA ALA A 132 4.90 -9.16 0.94
C ALA A 132 5.96 -9.52 1.99
N LEU A 133 6.49 -10.76 1.94
CA LEU A 133 7.58 -11.19 2.81
C LEU A 133 8.89 -10.42 2.56
N LYS A 134 9.21 -10.13 1.30
CA LYS A 134 10.40 -9.31 0.96
C LYS A 134 10.27 -7.92 1.57
N LEU A 135 9.14 -7.26 1.39
CA LEU A 135 8.88 -5.94 1.96
C LEU A 135 8.94 -5.97 3.49
N HIS A 136 8.27 -6.96 4.11
CA HIS A 136 8.27 -7.12 5.56
C HIS A 136 9.69 -7.26 6.11
N ARG A 137 10.54 -8.11 5.54
CA ARG A 137 11.94 -8.29 5.96
C ARG A 137 12.78 -7.02 5.82
N LEU A 138 12.57 -6.25 4.73
CA LEU A 138 13.25 -4.97 4.55
C LEU A 138 12.85 -3.97 5.63
N LEU A 139 11.56 -3.87 5.93
CA LEU A 139 11.06 -2.95 6.97
C LEU A 139 11.45 -3.41 8.37
N ASP A 140 11.50 -4.71 8.65
CA ASP A 140 12.00 -5.24 9.93
C ASP A 140 13.48 -4.85 10.15
N ALA A 141 14.31 -4.95 9.12
CA ALA A 141 15.69 -4.50 9.18
C ALA A 141 15.80 -2.99 9.43
N VAL A 142 14.92 -2.18 8.82
CA VAL A 142 14.87 -0.73 9.04
C VAL A 142 14.44 -0.42 10.47
N VAL A 143 13.43 -1.08 11.03
CA VAL A 143 12.98 -0.92 12.41
C VAL A 143 14.10 -1.33 13.39
N THR A 144 14.79 -2.44 13.11
CA THR A 144 15.92 -2.91 13.93
C THR A 144 17.05 -1.88 13.96
N ASP A 145 17.39 -1.28 12.81
CA ASP A 145 18.40 -0.21 12.74
C ASP A 145 17.96 1.05 13.48
N ALA A 146 16.70 1.48 13.33
CA ALA A 146 16.14 2.63 14.05
C ALA A 146 16.20 2.43 15.59
N LYS A 147 15.88 1.24 16.08
CA LYS A 147 15.99 0.90 17.51
C LYS A 147 17.45 0.92 17.98
N ARG A 148 18.38 0.39 17.19
CA ARG A 148 19.81 0.42 17.50
C ARG A 148 20.34 1.85 17.63
N ARG A 149 19.89 2.75 16.77
CA ARG A 149 20.25 4.19 16.80
C ARG A 149 19.51 4.98 17.87
N GLY A 150 18.53 4.39 18.55
CA GLY A 150 17.72 5.08 19.56
C GLY A 150 16.63 5.99 18.97
N GLU A 151 16.33 5.87 17.69
CA GLU A 151 15.29 6.62 16.99
C GLU A 151 13.89 6.05 17.25
N LEU A 152 13.77 4.76 17.56
CA LEU A 152 12.54 4.09 17.98
C LEU A 152 12.68 3.43 19.34
N GLY A 153 11.57 3.31 20.06
CA GLY A 153 11.50 2.70 21.38
C GLY A 153 11.98 1.24 21.37
N LYS A 154 12.96 0.92 22.23
CA LYS A 154 13.59 -0.41 22.30
C LYS A 154 12.70 -1.48 22.92
N THR A 155 11.70 -1.09 23.71
CA THR A 155 10.85 -2.00 24.49
C THR A 155 9.78 -2.70 23.68
N LEU A 156 9.31 -2.09 22.57
CA LEU A 156 8.28 -2.68 21.73
C LEU A 156 8.89 -3.75 20.79
N PRO A 157 8.26 -4.93 20.63
CA PRO A 157 8.63 -5.87 19.58
C PRO A 157 8.54 -5.25 18.18
N ASN A 158 9.40 -5.70 17.24
CA ASN A 158 9.36 -5.18 15.86
C ASN A 158 8.01 -5.40 15.19
N ASP A 159 7.40 -6.56 15.41
CA ASP A 159 6.08 -6.86 14.84
C ASP A 159 5.00 -5.88 15.29
N VAL A 160 5.00 -5.48 16.58
CA VAL A 160 4.05 -4.48 17.10
C VAL A 160 4.25 -3.15 16.37
N ILE A 161 5.49 -2.72 16.18
CA ILE A 161 5.80 -1.49 15.45
C ILE A 161 5.34 -1.62 13.98
N LEU A 162 5.69 -2.72 13.31
CA LEU A 162 5.37 -2.92 11.90
C LEU A 162 3.86 -3.05 11.64
N TYR A 163 3.13 -3.83 12.44
CA TYR A 163 1.69 -3.95 12.26
C TYR A 163 0.95 -2.65 12.59
N SER A 164 1.42 -1.89 13.59
CA SER A 164 0.89 -0.55 13.87
C SER A 164 1.18 0.42 12.72
N TYR A 165 2.37 0.33 12.14
CA TYR A 165 2.75 1.12 10.96
C TYR A 165 1.91 0.74 9.73
N TYR A 166 1.72 -0.57 9.45
CA TYR A 166 0.86 -1.01 8.35
C TYR A 166 -0.59 -0.55 8.53
N ALA A 167 -1.10 -0.54 9.76
CA ALA A 167 -2.44 -0.04 10.03
C ALA A 167 -2.61 1.43 9.60
N ARG A 168 -1.56 2.25 9.69
CA ARG A 168 -1.60 3.65 9.21
C ARG A 168 -1.80 3.76 7.70
N THR A 169 -1.35 2.79 6.93
CA THR A 169 -1.55 2.79 5.47
C THR A 169 -3.02 2.58 5.07
N CYS A 170 -3.83 2.03 5.97
CA CYS A 170 -5.25 1.72 5.76
C CYS A 170 -6.16 2.51 6.73
N ASP A 171 -5.62 3.49 7.44
CA ASP A 171 -6.34 4.21 8.49
C ASP A 171 -7.54 4.99 7.89
N PRO A 172 -8.79 4.66 8.27
CA PRO A 172 -9.97 5.35 7.75
C PRO A 172 -10.01 6.84 8.09
N ALA A 173 -9.17 7.30 9.03
CA ALA A 173 -9.06 8.72 9.34
C ALA A 173 -8.72 9.57 8.11
N VAL A 174 -8.00 9.00 7.12
CA VAL A 174 -7.67 9.70 5.87
C VAL A 174 -8.94 10.17 5.15
N GLU A 175 -9.93 9.30 5.00
CA GLU A 175 -11.21 9.63 4.33
C GLU A 175 -12.04 10.59 5.17
N TYR A 176 -12.11 10.37 6.49
CA TYR A 176 -12.83 11.28 7.38
C TYR A 176 -12.25 12.69 7.38
N LEU A 177 -10.94 12.83 7.41
CA LEU A 177 -10.26 14.13 7.35
C LEU A 177 -10.51 14.82 6.02
N ARG A 178 -10.54 14.08 4.91
CA ARG A 178 -10.82 14.61 3.58
C ARG A 178 -12.27 15.11 3.45
N VAL A 179 -13.24 14.30 3.91
CA VAL A 179 -14.67 14.59 3.74
C VAL A 179 -15.19 15.60 4.77
N TYR A 180 -14.82 15.45 6.02
CA TYR A 180 -15.39 16.20 7.14
C TYR A 180 -14.44 17.23 7.74
N GLY A 181 -13.12 16.99 7.68
CA GLY A 181 -12.11 17.85 8.30
C GLY A 181 -11.73 19.09 7.48
N LYS A 182 -12.14 19.17 6.22
CA LYS A 182 -11.80 20.28 5.30
C LYS A 182 -10.29 20.51 5.12
N TYR A 183 -9.51 19.43 5.25
CA TYR A 183 -8.06 19.46 4.99
C TYR A 183 -7.78 19.08 3.54
N ASP A 184 -6.78 19.72 2.94
CA ASP A 184 -6.22 19.27 1.69
C ASP A 184 -5.35 18.01 1.87
N ASP A 185 -4.98 17.39 0.77
CA ASP A 185 -4.23 16.12 0.78
C ASP A 185 -2.85 16.28 1.45
N ASP A 186 -2.19 17.43 1.30
CA ASP A 186 -0.87 17.70 1.92
C ASP A 186 -0.99 17.82 3.44
N ALA A 187 -2.00 18.54 3.93
CA ALA A 187 -2.29 18.65 5.35
C ALA A 187 -2.66 17.29 5.96
N ILE A 188 -3.48 16.48 5.27
CA ILE A 188 -3.81 15.11 5.72
C ILE A 188 -2.56 14.27 5.87
N VAL A 189 -1.69 14.25 4.85
CA VAL A 189 -0.42 13.49 4.89
C VAL A 189 0.45 13.96 6.06
N ALA A 190 0.63 15.27 6.22
CA ALA A 190 1.44 15.85 7.30
C ALA A 190 0.90 15.45 8.68
N HIS A 191 -0.42 15.51 8.89
CA HIS A 191 -1.05 15.14 10.15
C HIS A 191 -0.95 13.63 10.44
N MET A 192 -1.16 12.78 9.44
CA MET A 192 -1.03 11.33 9.60
C MET A 192 0.41 10.91 9.93
N LEU A 193 1.39 11.56 9.31
CA LEU A 193 2.81 11.36 9.63
C LEU A 193 3.13 11.83 11.05
N ALA A 194 2.64 13.00 11.47
CA ALA A 194 2.85 13.51 12.82
C ALA A 194 2.26 12.58 13.87
N VAL A 195 1.03 12.10 13.69
CA VAL A 195 0.40 11.13 14.60
C VAL A 195 1.17 9.82 14.66
N CYS A 196 1.66 9.32 13.51
CA CYS A 196 2.39 8.06 13.44
C CYS A 196 3.76 8.12 14.17
N PHE A 197 4.52 9.20 13.97
CA PHE A 197 5.92 9.27 14.42
C PHE A 197 6.13 10.12 15.67
N SER A 198 5.20 11.00 16.00
CA SER A 198 5.30 11.88 17.19
C SER A 198 4.22 11.58 18.23
N GLY A 199 3.15 10.86 17.83
CA GLY A 199 2.01 10.58 18.71
C GLY A 199 1.09 11.79 18.88
N ILE A 200 0.04 11.62 19.71
CA ILE A 200 -0.97 12.65 20.02
C ILE A 200 -0.61 13.38 21.32
N ALA A 201 0.17 12.74 22.20
CA ALA A 201 0.51 13.32 23.49
C ALA A 201 1.75 14.23 23.36
N THR A 202 1.74 15.33 24.13
CA THR A 202 2.93 16.16 24.28
C THR A 202 3.99 15.44 25.12
N ALA A 203 5.28 15.73 24.89
CA ALA A 203 6.41 15.06 25.54
C ALA A 203 6.37 15.07 27.10
N ALA A 204 5.54 15.89 27.69
CA ALA A 204 5.40 15.99 29.16
C ALA A 204 4.56 14.88 29.83
N THR A 205 3.86 14.03 29.06
CA THR A 205 2.94 13.00 29.57
C THR A 205 3.53 11.59 29.64
N GLY A 206 4.85 11.44 29.64
CA GLY A 206 5.54 10.13 29.64
C GLY A 206 5.41 9.25 30.90
N LYS A 207 4.33 9.33 31.67
CA LYS A 207 4.10 8.52 32.90
C LYS A 207 2.87 7.61 32.90
N VAL A 208 2.23 7.35 31.76
CA VAL A 208 0.97 6.58 31.76
C VAL A 208 1.12 5.09 31.40
N ALA A 209 2.31 4.59 31.13
CA ALA A 209 2.49 3.21 30.63
C ALA A 209 2.71 2.13 31.73
N GLN A 210 2.31 2.35 33.00
CA GLN A 210 2.55 1.36 34.07
C GLN A 210 1.29 0.80 34.77
N ARG A 211 0.11 0.82 34.14
CA ARG A 211 -1.07 0.18 34.73
C ARG A 211 -1.92 -0.57 33.71
N VAL A 212 -1.46 -1.70 33.24
CA VAL A 212 -2.34 -2.80 32.87
C VAL A 212 -1.70 -4.07 33.40
N GLN A 213 -1.98 -4.45 34.64
CA GLN A 213 -1.86 -5.83 35.06
C GLN A 213 -3.16 -6.52 34.71
N PRO A 214 -3.16 -7.66 34.01
CA PRO A 214 -4.34 -8.49 33.88
C PRO A 214 -4.60 -9.18 35.22
N GLY A 215 -5.79 -8.96 35.77
CA GLY A 215 -6.37 -9.80 36.81
C GLY A 215 -6.94 -11.06 36.19
#